data_56e73b039b690880cf113c11c21dffd3
#
_entry.id   56e73b039b690880cf113c11c21dffd3
#
_cell.length_a   1.000
_cell.length_b   1.000
_cell.length_c   1.000
_cell.angle_alpha   90.00
_cell.angle_beta   90.00
_cell.angle_gamma   90.00
#
_symmetry.space_group_name_H-M   'P 1'
#
loop_
_entity.id
_entity.type
_entity.pdbx_description
1 polymer ?
#
loop_
_entity_poly.entity_id
_entity_poly.type
_entity_poly.pdbx_seq_one_letter_code
_entity_poly.pdbx_strand_id
1 'polypeptide(L)'
;MFCASDIGWVVGHSYILYAPLLAGATTILFEGKPVGTPDASAFWRIIEEYQVTTMFTAPTALRAIRRDDGESHFFEMFGSRGGLRTLRALFLAGERSEPSIVEMYQRLLSEYCAGGAMVIDNWWSSESGSPISGIALSAAAGKDFNSKLRHTPLPIKPGSAGKAMPGFDVRIVDDDGNELQPGSMGNIVMATPLAPTAFTTLWNDENRFYRSYLKRFNGKWIDTGDAGMIDKDGYISIMSRSDDIINVAAHRFSTGKLSETTRF
;
A
#
# COMPACT_ATOMS: atom_id res chain seq x y z
N MET A 1 10.06 -13.72 3.32
CA MET A 1 9.43 -12.50 2.77
C MET A 1 10.21 -12.02 1.56
N PHE A 2 9.53 -11.56 0.52
CA PHE A 2 10.13 -10.94 -0.66
C PHE A 2 9.56 -9.53 -0.83
N CYS A 3 10.38 -8.51 -0.58
CA CYS A 3 10.03 -7.11 -0.86
C CYS A 3 10.77 -6.67 -2.12
N ALA A 4 10.04 -6.59 -3.22
CA ALA A 4 10.55 -6.17 -4.53
C ALA A 4 10.50 -4.65 -4.66
N SER A 5 11.24 -3.96 -3.80
CA SER A 5 11.37 -2.51 -3.78
C SER A 5 12.83 -2.11 -3.76
N ASP A 6 13.11 -0.87 -4.12
CA ASP A 6 14.45 -0.32 -4.07
C ASP A 6 14.90 -0.11 -2.61
N ILE A 7 16.10 -0.58 -2.28
CA ILE A 7 16.69 -0.44 -0.94
C ILE A 7 16.96 1.03 -0.58
N GLY A 8 17.00 1.93 -1.54
CA GLY A 8 17.15 3.37 -1.32
C GLY A 8 15.91 4.05 -0.75
N TRP A 9 14.74 3.38 -0.78
CA TRP A 9 13.51 3.88 -0.20
C TRP A 9 13.26 3.31 1.20
N VAL A 10 12.48 4.04 2.01
CA VAL A 10 12.12 3.57 3.37
C VAL A 10 11.46 2.19 3.36
N VAL A 11 10.66 1.87 2.35
CA VAL A 11 10.04 0.55 2.21
C VAL A 11 11.08 -0.57 2.07
N GLY A 12 12.17 -0.30 1.36
CA GLY A 12 13.29 -1.24 1.27
C GLY A 12 13.95 -1.46 2.62
N HIS A 13 14.26 -0.40 3.36
CA HIS A 13 14.82 -0.50 4.71
C HIS A 13 13.89 -1.27 5.63
N SER A 14 12.60 -0.92 5.65
CA SER A 14 11.63 -1.52 6.55
C SER A 14 11.32 -2.98 6.22
N TYR A 15 11.12 -3.33 4.95
CA TYR A 15 10.55 -4.62 4.55
C TYR A 15 11.50 -5.56 3.81
N ILE A 16 12.69 -5.09 3.40
CA ILE A 16 13.77 -6.00 2.99
C ILE A 16 14.63 -6.37 4.20
N LEU A 17 14.90 -5.41 5.10
CA LEU A 17 15.90 -5.59 6.14
C LEU A 17 15.29 -5.69 7.54
N TYR A 18 14.70 -4.60 8.07
CA TYR A 18 14.39 -4.55 9.49
C TYR A 18 13.21 -5.43 9.90
N ALA A 19 12.04 -5.26 9.32
CA ALA A 19 10.83 -5.95 9.76
C ALA A 19 10.93 -7.47 9.64
N PRO A 20 11.37 -8.06 8.51
CA PRO A 20 11.50 -9.52 8.43
C PRO A 20 12.47 -10.09 9.45
N LEU A 21 13.64 -9.48 9.63
CA LEU A 21 14.66 -9.97 10.54
C LEU A 21 14.24 -9.83 12.01
N LEU A 22 13.60 -8.71 12.37
CA LEU A 22 13.04 -8.52 13.71
C LEU A 22 11.91 -9.51 14.02
N ALA A 23 11.14 -9.88 13.00
CA ALA A 23 10.09 -10.90 13.12
C ALA A 23 10.63 -12.35 13.09
N GLY A 24 11.94 -12.55 12.99
CA GLY A 24 12.54 -13.88 12.87
C GLY A 24 12.24 -14.57 11.53
N ALA A 25 11.87 -13.81 10.51
CA ALA A 25 11.57 -14.32 9.18
C ALA A 25 12.79 -14.26 8.26
N THR A 26 12.81 -15.14 7.26
CA THR A 26 13.77 -15.07 6.16
C THR A 26 13.35 -13.96 5.19
N THR A 27 14.30 -13.17 4.74
CA THR A 27 14.12 -12.14 3.71
C THR A 27 14.93 -12.46 2.46
N ILE A 28 14.46 -11.99 1.33
CA ILE A 28 15.12 -12.15 0.02
C ILE A 28 15.62 -10.79 -0.42
N LEU A 29 16.93 -10.71 -0.66
CA LEU A 29 17.56 -9.57 -1.33
C LEU A 29 17.72 -9.93 -2.80
N PHE A 30 17.00 -9.23 -3.66
CA PHE A 30 16.92 -9.48 -5.09
C PHE A 30 17.59 -8.36 -5.87
N GLU A 31 18.53 -8.73 -6.71
CA GLU A 31 19.12 -7.83 -7.72
C GLU A 31 18.48 -8.13 -9.07
N GLY A 32 17.53 -7.29 -9.50
CA GLY A 32 16.83 -7.47 -10.76
C GLY A 32 15.65 -6.51 -10.92
N LYS A 33 14.89 -6.76 -11.97
CA LYS A 33 13.72 -5.98 -12.34
C LYS A 33 12.48 -6.87 -12.41
N PRO A 34 11.26 -6.32 -12.32
CA PRO A 34 10.02 -7.09 -12.45
C PRO A 34 9.88 -7.73 -13.84
N VAL A 35 10.50 -7.14 -14.85
CA VAL A 35 10.57 -7.65 -16.23
C VAL A 35 12.00 -7.54 -16.77
N GLY A 36 12.36 -8.42 -17.73
CA GLY A 36 13.69 -8.42 -18.35
C GLY A 36 14.82 -9.00 -17.47
N THR A 37 14.50 -9.82 -16.45
CA THR A 37 15.48 -10.52 -15.60
C THR A 37 15.05 -11.96 -15.30
N PRO A 38 15.04 -12.87 -16.26
CA PRO A 38 15.20 -12.66 -17.71
C PRO A 38 13.94 -12.12 -18.39
N ASP A 39 12.75 -12.26 -17.80
CA ASP A 39 11.44 -11.94 -18.36
C ASP A 39 10.44 -11.57 -17.25
N ALA A 40 9.15 -11.48 -17.57
CA ALA A 40 8.07 -11.15 -16.64
C ALA A 40 7.77 -12.27 -15.60
N SER A 41 8.45 -13.41 -15.65
CA SER A 41 8.29 -14.49 -14.67
C SER A 41 9.12 -14.30 -13.39
N ALA A 42 10.03 -13.34 -13.37
CA ALA A 42 11.06 -13.21 -12.34
C ALA A 42 10.49 -13.29 -10.91
N PHE A 43 9.41 -12.57 -10.61
CA PHE A 43 8.81 -12.57 -9.27
C PHE A 43 8.17 -13.91 -8.92
N TRP A 44 7.48 -14.53 -9.86
CA TRP A 44 6.79 -15.81 -9.64
C TRP A 44 7.78 -16.95 -9.44
N ARG A 45 8.90 -16.93 -10.17
CA ARG A 45 10.00 -17.87 -9.99
C ARG A 45 10.64 -17.74 -8.61
N ILE A 46 10.88 -16.53 -8.12
CA ILE A 46 11.41 -16.30 -6.76
C ILE A 46 10.43 -16.82 -5.71
N ILE A 47 9.13 -16.59 -5.89
CA ILE A 47 8.12 -17.08 -4.96
C ILE A 47 8.14 -18.60 -4.89
N GLU A 48 8.21 -19.29 -6.03
CA GLU A 48 8.29 -20.75 -6.08
C GLU A 48 9.60 -21.27 -5.46
N GLU A 49 10.74 -20.73 -5.90
CA GLU A 49 12.06 -21.21 -5.52
C GLU A 49 12.31 -21.07 -4.00
N TYR A 50 11.93 -19.93 -3.42
CA TYR A 50 12.18 -19.63 -2.02
C TYR A 50 10.94 -19.80 -1.14
N GLN A 51 9.86 -20.37 -1.66
CA GLN A 51 8.62 -20.62 -0.91
C GLN A 51 8.11 -19.38 -0.18
N VAL A 52 8.07 -18.25 -0.89
CA VAL A 52 7.69 -16.95 -0.34
C VAL A 52 6.26 -16.97 0.17
N THR A 53 6.06 -16.53 1.42
CA THR A 53 4.73 -16.41 2.03
C THR A 53 4.14 -15.02 1.92
N THR A 54 4.99 -14.01 1.82
CA THR A 54 4.58 -12.61 1.78
C THR A 54 5.42 -11.86 0.76
N MET A 55 4.75 -11.22 -0.18
CA MET A 55 5.39 -10.35 -1.16
C MET A 55 4.95 -8.91 -0.95
N PHE A 56 5.87 -7.97 -1.13
CA PHE A 56 5.60 -6.53 -1.13
C PHE A 56 6.18 -5.91 -2.40
N THR A 57 5.38 -5.14 -3.15
CA THR A 57 5.84 -4.48 -4.37
C THR A 57 5.04 -3.21 -4.66
N ALA A 58 5.41 -2.49 -5.73
CA ALA A 58 4.65 -1.34 -6.20
C ALA A 58 3.67 -1.73 -7.32
N PRO A 59 2.52 -1.06 -7.44
CA PRO A 59 1.60 -1.24 -8.56
C PRO A 59 2.26 -1.08 -9.93
N THR A 60 3.23 -0.17 -10.06
CA THR A 60 4.04 0.01 -11.28
C THR A 60 4.74 -1.26 -11.73
N ALA A 61 5.27 -2.06 -10.79
CA ALA A 61 5.92 -3.33 -11.11
C ALA A 61 4.90 -4.34 -11.66
N LEU A 62 3.72 -4.41 -11.06
CA LEU A 62 2.65 -5.30 -11.54
C LEU A 62 2.11 -4.87 -12.91
N ARG A 63 2.00 -3.55 -13.16
CA ARG A 63 1.65 -3.03 -14.49
C ARG A 63 2.71 -3.38 -15.54
N ALA A 64 3.99 -3.30 -15.20
CA ALA A 64 5.06 -3.70 -16.10
C ALA A 64 4.98 -5.19 -16.43
N ILE A 65 4.76 -6.05 -15.44
CA ILE A 65 4.55 -7.48 -15.65
C ILE A 65 3.34 -7.71 -16.54
N ARG A 66 2.18 -7.09 -16.24
CA ARG A 66 0.96 -7.24 -17.06
C ARG A 66 1.13 -6.75 -18.51
N ARG A 67 1.93 -5.72 -18.73
CA ARG A 67 2.22 -5.24 -20.10
C ARG A 67 3.00 -6.28 -20.92
N ASP A 68 3.94 -6.97 -20.27
CA ASP A 68 4.83 -7.94 -20.92
C ASP A 68 4.23 -9.36 -20.93
N ASP A 69 3.30 -9.67 -19.99
CA ASP A 69 2.56 -10.92 -19.84
C ASP A 69 1.06 -10.63 -19.63
N GLY A 70 0.40 -10.13 -20.69
CA GLY A 70 -0.98 -9.62 -20.65
C GLY A 70 -2.02 -10.66 -20.21
N GLU A 71 -1.81 -11.92 -20.55
CA GLU A 71 -2.68 -13.05 -20.20
C GLU A 71 -2.27 -13.75 -18.90
N SER A 72 -1.26 -13.23 -18.20
CA SER A 72 -0.75 -13.82 -16.94
C SER A 72 -0.23 -15.26 -17.07
N HIS A 73 0.27 -15.63 -18.24
CA HIS A 73 0.74 -17.00 -18.53
C HIS A 73 1.79 -17.48 -17.53
N PHE A 74 2.73 -16.63 -17.18
CA PHE A 74 3.75 -17.02 -16.20
C PHE A 74 3.16 -17.26 -14.82
N PHE A 75 2.26 -16.39 -14.35
CA PHE A 75 1.60 -16.60 -13.05
C PHE A 75 0.84 -17.92 -13.04
N GLU A 76 0.03 -18.18 -14.05
CA GLU A 76 -0.75 -19.41 -14.19
C GLU A 76 0.14 -20.66 -14.34
N MET A 77 1.23 -20.55 -15.10
CA MET A 77 2.19 -21.66 -15.25
C MET A 77 2.80 -22.07 -13.92
N PHE A 78 3.28 -21.11 -13.10
CA PHE A 78 3.83 -21.41 -11.78
C PHE A 78 2.74 -21.85 -10.80
N GLY A 79 1.56 -21.25 -10.86
CA GLY A 79 0.42 -21.56 -10.02
C GLY A 79 -0.13 -22.94 -10.24
N SER A 80 -0.35 -23.36 -11.49
CA SER A 80 -0.92 -24.66 -11.87
C SER A 80 -0.09 -25.85 -11.39
N ARG A 81 1.24 -25.69 -11.32
CA ARG A 81 2.13 -26.73 -10.77
C ARG A 81 2.30 -26.62 -9.25
N GLY A 82 1.59 -25.69 -8.59
CA GLY A 82 1.60 -25.52 -7.14
C GLY A 82 2.75 -24.69 -6.58
N GLY A 83 3.56 -24.04 -7.44
CA GLY A 83 4.73 -23.26 -7.03
C GLY A 83 4.40 -22.00 -6.23
N LEU A 84 3.16 -21.49 -6.33
CA LEU A 84 2.73 -20.29 -5.63
C LEU A 84 1.89 -20.54 -4.37
N ARG A 85 1.68 -21.80 -3.97
CA ARG A 85 0.79 -22.17 -2.86
C ARG A 85 1.23 -21.67 -1.47
N THR A 86 2.45 -21.22 -1.33
CA THR A 86 2.95 -20.63 -0.08
C THR A 86 2.57 -19.16 0.07
N LEU A 87 2.29 -18.45 -1.04
CA LEU A 87 1.99 -17.02 -1.02
C LEU A 87 0.63 -16.77 -0.35
N ARG A 88 0.63 -15.96 0.71
CA ARG A 88 -0.54 -15.60 1.54
C ARG A 88 -0.97 -14.16 1.36
N ALA A 89 -0.02 -13.29 1.04
CA ALA A 89 -0.28 -11.86 0.91
C ALA A 89 0.62 -11.23 -0.13
N LEU A 90 0.00 -10.39 -0.96
CA LEU A 90 0.66 -9.48 -1.88
C LEU A 90 0.33 -8.05 -1.44
N PHE A 91 1.30 -7.38 -0.82
CA PHE A 91 1.19 -5.99 -0.40
C PHE A 91 1.60 -5.04 -1.50
N LEU A 92 0.85 -3.98 -1.68
CA LEU A 92 1.08 -2.92 -2.65
C LEU A 92 1.21 -1.57 -1.93
N ALA A 93 2.14 -0.74 -2.36
CA ALA A 93 2.26 0.65 -1.93
C ALA A 93 3.14 1.49 -2.86
N GLY A 94 3.21 2.79 -2.58
CA GLY A 94 4.07 3.75 -3.29
C GLY A 94 3.33 4.60 -4.29
N GLU A 95 2.19 4.14 -4.76
CA GLU A 95 1.26 4.88 -5.62
C GLU A 95 -0.14 4.25 -5.52
N ARG A 96 -1.14 4.95 -6.07
CA ARG A 96 -2.49 4.41 -6.13
C ARG A 96 -2.54 3.12 -6.95
N SER A 97 -3.12 2.08 -6.38
CA SER A 97 -3.44 0.85 -7.09
C SER A 97 -4.71 1.01 -7.92
N GLU A 98 -4.63 0.75 -9.21
CA GLU A 98 -5.80 0.72 -10.09
C GLU A 98 -6.70 -0.46 -9.70
N PRO A 99 -8.03 -0.27 -9.59
CA PRO A 99 -8.95 -1.35 -9.25
C PRO A 99 -8.76 -2.60 -10.10
N SER A 100 -8.54 -2.45 -11.40
CA SER A 100 -8.35 -3.57 -12.35
C SER A 100 -7.10 -4.41 -12.05
N ILE A 101 -6.04 -3.81 -11.51
CA ILE A 101 -4.83 -4.53 -11.10
C ILE A 101 -5.13 -5.33 -9.82
N VAL A 102 -5.75 -4.70 -8.83
CA VAL A 102 -6.10 -5.36 -7.57
C VAL A 102 -7.04 -6.54 -7.83
N GLU A 103 -8.09 -6.36 -8.62
CA GLU A 103 -9.06 -7.40 -8.96
C GLU A 103 -8.42 -8.57 -9.71
N MET A 104 -7.58 -8.27 -10.71
CA MET A 104 -6.88 -9.29 -11.49
C MET A 104 -5.98 -10.15 -10.58
N TYR A 105 -5.11 -9.52 -9.80
CA TYR A 105 -4.21 -10.28 -8.92
C TYR A 105 -4.95 -10.95 -7.76
N GLN A 106 -6.04 -10.39 -7.26
CA GLN A 106 -6.86 -11.06 -6.25
C GLN A 106 -7.50 -12.35 -6.81
N ARG A 107 -7.98 -12.34 -8.04
CA ARG A 107 -8.48 -13.53 -8.72
C ARG A 107 -7.37 -14.59 -8.83
N LEU A 108 -6.20 -14.20 -9.33
CA LEU A 108 -5.05 -15.10 -9.48
C LEU A 108 -4.57 -15.68 -8.13
N LEU A 109 -4.50 -14.85 -7.10
CA LEU A 109 -4.15 -15.32 -5.76
C LEU A 109 -5.19 -16.31 -5.22
N SER A 110 -6.46 -16.05 -5.42
CA SER A 110 -7.54 -16.93 -4.95
C SER A 110 -7.52 -18.30 -5.61
N GLU A 111 -7.06 -18.36 -6.85
CA GLU A 111 -7.03 -19.61 -7.63
C GLU A 111 -5.75 -20.42 -7.38
N TYR A 112 -4.59 -19.78 -7.33
CA TYR A 112 -3.29 -20.46 -7.40
C TYR A 112 -2.48 -20.40 -6.11
N CYS A 113 -2.82 -19.54 -5.16
CA CYS A 113 -2.01 -19.31 -3.98
C CYS A 113 -2.60 -19.99 -2.71
N ALA A 114 -2.11 -19.63 -1.54
CA ALA A 114 -2.64 -20.15 -0.28
C ALA A 114 -4.12 -19.81 -0.11
N GLY A 115 -4.90 -20.71 0.49
CA GLY A 115 -6.31 -20.42 0.77
C GLY A 115 -6.48 -19.16 1.61
N GLY A 116 -7.30 -18.22 1.12
CA GLY A 116 -7.47 -16.90 1.74
C GLY A 116 -6.35 -15.90 1.45
N ALA A 117 -5.52 -16.14 0.44
CA ALA A 117 -4.50 -15.18 0.01
C ALA A 117 -5.14 -13.86 -0.46
N MET A 118 -4.52 -12.74 -0.10
CA MET A 118 -5.08 -11.41 -0.33
C MET A 118 -4.08 -10.47 -1.01
N VAL A 119 -4.61 -9.62 -1.89
CA VAL A 119 -3.93 -8.40 -2.35
C VAL A 119 -4.30 -7.27 -1.38
N ILE A 120 -3.29 -6.63 -0.80
CA ILE A 120 -3.50 -5.59 0.21
C ILE A 120 -2.81 -4.31 -0.24
N ASP A 121 -3.61 -3.33 -0.60
CA ASP A 121 -3.10 -2.01 -0.86
C ASP A 121 -2.85 -1.26 0.45
N ASN A 122 -1.74 -0.53 0.52
CA ASN A 122 -1.32 0.24 1.68
C ASN A 122 -1.01 1.67 1.27
N TRP A 123 -1.29 2.58 2.18
CA TRP A 123 -0.83 3.95 2.06
C TRP A 123 0.04 4.33 3.24
N TRP A 124 1.19 4.92 2.96
CA TRP A 124 2.14 5.41 3.93
C TRP A 124 3.20 6.33 3.31
N SER A 125 4.01 6.92 4.15
CA SER A 125 5.13 7.78 3.79
C SER A 125 6.36 7.46 4.64
N SER A 126 7.50 8.04 4.30
CA SER A 126 8.71 7.94 5.13
C SER A 126 8.49 8.49 6.53
N GLU A 127 7.68 9.53 6.65
CA GLU A 127 7.33 10.21 7.89
C GLU A 127 6.51 9.34 8.84
N SER A 128 5.72 8.42 8.33
CA SER A 128 4.93 7.50 9.16
C SER A 128 5.72 6.29 9.66
N GLY A 129 6.82 5.94 9.00
CA GLY A 129 7.69 4.81 9.32
C GLY A 129 7.05 3.43 9.14
N SER A 130 5.73 3.38 8.99
CA SER A 130 4.93 2.17 8.77
C SER A 130 3.64 2.52 8.03
N PRO A 131 2.89 1.54 7.48
CA PRO A 131 1.62 1.79 6.83
C PRO A 131 0.65 2.56 7.72
N ILE A 132 0.17 3.71 7.22
CA ILE A 132 -0.87 4.51 7.86
C ILE A 132 -2.21 3.83 7.67
N SER A 133 -2.43 3.23 6.50
CA SER A 133 -3.63 2.44 6.21
C SER A 133 -3.31 1.13 5.52
N GLY A 134 -4.22 0.19 5.64
CA GLY A 134 -4.13 -1.15 5.06
C GLY A 134 -5.25 -2.06 5.54
N ILE A 135 -5.09 -3.36 5.28
CA ILE A 135 -5.93 -4.41 5.82
C ILE A 135 -5.07 -5.27 6.73
N ALA A 136 -5.41 -5.33 8.02
CA ALA A 136 -4.75 -6.24 8.95
C ALA A 136 -5.13 -7.69 8.60
N LEU A 137 -4.13 -8.50 8.29
CA LEU A 137 -4.32 -9.94 8.18
C LEU A 137 -4.60 -10.50 9.55
N SER A 138 -5.60 -11.38 9.63
CA SER A 138 -5.89 -12.09 10.87
C SER A 138 -4.65 -12.83 11.36
N ALA A 139 -4.33 -12.71 12.65
CA ALA A 139 -3.31 -13.52 13.33
C ALA A 139 -3.63 -15.03 13.35
N ALA A 140 -4.70 -15.46 12.69
CA ALA A 140 -5.22 -16.82 12.69
C ALA A 140 -4.31 -17.86 12.01
N ALA A 141 -3.13 -17.51 11.54
CA ALA A 141 -2.18 -18.46 10.96
C ALA A 141 -1.29 -19.15 12.00
N GLY A 142 -1.28 -18.74 13.26
CA GLY A 142 -0.54 -19.36 14.35
C GLY A 142 -1.45 -20.27 15.17
N LYS A 143 -1.04 -21.53 15.41
CA LYS A 143 -1.79 -22.53 16.20
C LYS A 143 -2.00 -22.13 17.67
N ASP A 144 -1.30 -21.12 18.16
CA ASP A 144 -1.19 -20.75 19.58
C ASP A 144 -1.91 -19.44 19.96
N PHE A 145 -2.53 -18.75 19.04
CA PHE A 145 -3.30 -17.55 19.38
C PHE A 145 -4.73 -17.94 19.79
N ASN A 146 -5.15 -17.45 20.94
CA ASN A 146 -6.48 -17.69 21.53
C ASN A 146 -7.59 -17.54 20.46
N SER A 147 -8.29 -18.63 20.18
CA SER A 147 -9.28 -18.73 19.08
C SER A 147 -10.42 -17.70 19.14
N LYS A 148 -10.61 -17.03 20.30
CA LYS A 148 -11.60 -15.97 20.49
C LYS A 148 -11.21 -14.62 19.84
N LEU A 149 -9.96 -14.46 19.39
CA LEU A 149 -9.46 -13.24 18.73
C LEU A 149 -9.27 -13.41 17.22
N ARG A 150 -9.85 -14.45 16.62
CA ARG A 150 -9.81 -14.65 15.17
C ARG A 150 -10.74 -13.65 14.50
N HIS A 151 -10.18 -12.55 14.04
CA HIS A 151 -10.90 -11.62 13.16
C HIS A 151 -10.78 -12.09 11.72
N THR A 152 -11.91 -12.18 11.03
CA THR A 152 -11.89 -12.31 9.58
C THR A 152 -11.28 -11.04 9.01
N PRO A 153 -10.32 -11.12 8.08
CA PRO A 153 -9.80 -9.93 7.42
C PRO A 153 -10.92 -9.09 6.85
N LEU A 154 -10.74 -7.78 6.87
CA LEU A 154 -11.68 -6.88 6.20
C LEU A 154 -11.73 -7.21 4.71
N PRO A 155 -12.91 -7.09 4.06
CA PRO A 155 -13.01 -7.29 2.62
C PRO A 155 -12.12 -6.30 1.87
N ILE A 156 -11.54 -6.77 0.77
CA ILE A 156 -10.80 -5.91 -0.15
C ILE A 156 -11.79 -5.00 -0.87
N LYS A 157 -11.48 -3.71 -0.90
CA LYS A 157 -12.22 -2.70 -1.65
C LYS A 157 -11.29 -2.11 -2.70
N PRO A 158 -11.34 -2.60 -3.95
CA PRO A 158 -10.43 -2.16 -5.00
C PRO A 158 -10.43 -0.63 -5.16
N GLY A 159 -9.24 -0.03 -5.27
CA GLY A 159 -9.07 1.42 -5.31
C GLY A 159 -9.04 2.10 -3.93
N SER A 160 -9.11 1.31 -2.85
CA SER A 160 -8.91 1.78 -1.48
C SER A 160 -7.64 1.18 -0.89
N ALA A 161 -6.92 1.98 -0.13
CA ALA A 161 -5.76 1.55 0.66
C ALA A 161 -6.15 1.00 2.05
N GLY A 162 -7.35 0.43 2.18
CA GLY A 162 -7.84 -0.14 3.44
C GLY A 162 -8.30 0.91 4.46
N LYS A 163 -8.17 0.58 5.74
CA LYS A 163 -8.53 1.46 6.86
C LYS A 163 -7.30 1.92 7.62
N ALA A 164 -7.45 2.98 8.43
CA ALA A 164 -6.39 3.44 9.31
C ALA A 164 -5.90 2.30 10.21
N MET A 165 -4.58 2.15 10.26
CA MET A 165 -3.93 1.16 11.12
C MET A 165 -3.89 1.65 12.58
N PRO A 166 -3.80 0.75 13.56
CA PRO A 166 -3.74 1.13 14.97
C PRO A 166 -2.65 2.17 15.25
N GLY A 167 -3.02 3.23 15.96
CA GLY A 167 -2.14 4.34 16.30
C GLY A 167 -2.20 5.53 15.33
N PHE A 168 -2.84 5.39 14.17
CA PHE A 168 -3.05 6.49 13.24
C PHE A 168 -4.51 6.96 13.27
N ASP A 169 -4.72 8.24 13.51
CA ASP A 169 -6.01 8.91 13.39
C ASP A 169 -6.00 9.77 12.12
N VAL A 170 -6.58 9.23 11.05
CA VAL A 170 -6.62 9.84 9.72
C VAL A 170 -7.93 10.58 9.53
N ARG A 171 -7.85 11.83 9.06
CA ARG A 171 -9.01 12.67 8.79
C ARG A 171 -8.97 13.26 7.40
N ILE A 172 -10.14 13.61 6.89
CA ILE A 172 -10.29 14.41 5.66
C ILE A 172 -10.77 15.79 6.04
N VAL A 173 -10.03 16.80 5.59
CA VAL A 173 -10.33 18.21 5.91
C VAL A 173 -10.40 19.06 4.66
N ASP A 174 -11.10 20.19 4.76
CA ASP A 174 -11.08 21.25 3.75
C ASP A 174 -9.75 22.04 3.78
N ASP A 175 -9.64 23.09 2.99
CA ASP A 175 -8.43 23.92 2.93
C ASP A 175 -8.22 24.76 4.20
N ASP A 176 -9.26 24.97 4.99
CA ASP A 176 -9.22 25.68 6.28
C ASP A 176 -8.95 24.73 7.47
N GLY A 177 -8.88 23.43 7.23
CA GLY A 177 -8.62 22.39 8.26
C GLY A 177 -9.85 21.95 9.04
N ASN A 178 -11.07 22.20 8.53
CA ASN A 178 -12.31 21.67 9.09
C ASN A 178 -12.57 20.27 8.57
N GLU A 179 -12.99 19.37 9.46
CA GLU A 179 -13.29 17.97 9.10
C GLU A 179 -14.50 17.91 8.15
N LEU A 180 -14.36 17.08 7.12
CA LEU A 180 -15.40 16.83 6.13
C LEU A 180 -16.17 15.54 6.46
N GLN A 181 -17.42 15.48 5.97
CA GLN A 181 -18.25 14.29 6.13
C GLN A 181 -17.70 13.08 5.33
N PRO A 182 -17.91 11.85 5.79
CA PRO A 182 -17.54 10.65 5.04
C PRO A 182 -18.03 10.67 3.59
N GLY A 183 -17.15 10.31 2.66
CA GLY A 183 -17.41 10.34 1.22
C GLY A 183 -17.06 11.67 0.55
N SER A 184 -16.71 12.72 1.32
CA SER A 184 -16.23 13.98 0.77
C SER A 184 -14.75 13.90 0.40
N MET A 185 -14.38 14.56 -0.69
CA MET A 185 -13.00 14.71 -1.13
C MET A 185 -12.34 15.87 -0.41
N GLY A 186 -11.14 15.69 0.12
CA GLY A 186 -10.39 16.75 0.79
C GLY A 186 -8.92 16.43 0.97
N ASN A 187 -8.26 17.21 1.81
CA ASN A 187 -6.88 16.97 2.19
C ASN A 187 -6.83 15.85 3.24
N ILE A 188 -5.93 14.90 3.07
CA ILE A 188 -5.72 13.84 4.04
C ILE A 188 -4.74 14.34 5.09
N VAL A 189 -5.12 14.27 6.33
CA VAL A 189 -4.31 14.71 7.47
C VAL A 189 -4.26 13.65 8.56
N MET A 190 -3.28 13.76 9.45
CA MET A 190 -3.18 12.93 10.64
C MET A 190 -3.32 13.78 11.90
N ALA A 191 -4.11 13.29 12.86
CA ALA A 191 -4.17 13.87 14.19
C ALA A 191 -2.93 13.53 15.01
N THR A 192 -2.59 14.38 15.98
CA THR A 192 -1.55 14.13 16.97
C THR A 192 -2.18 13.62 18.29
N PRO A 193 -1.47 12.79 19.06
CA PRO A 193 -0.10 12.28 18.85
C PRO A 193 -0.05 11.26 17.70
N LEU A 194 1.05 11.26 16.95
CA LEU A 194 1.28 10.27 15.92
C LEU A 194 1.61 8.90 16.51
N ALA A 195 1.47 7.85 15.70
CA ALA A 195 1.90 6.51 16.09
C ALA A 195 3.40 6.49 16.44
N PRO A 196 3.83 5.59 17.36
CA PRO A 196 5.23 5.51 17.79
C PRO A 196 6.24 5.23 16.67
N THR A 197 5.76 4.70 15.54
CA THR A 197 6.57 4.45 14.33
C THR A 197 6.83 5.70 13.51
N ALA A 198 6.02 6.74 13.70
CA ALA A 198 6.13 7.98 12.93
C ALA A 198 7.26 8.87 13.46
N PHE A 199 7.71 9.78 12.59
CA PHE A 199 8.74 10.75 12.95
C PHE A 199 8.27 11.68 14.08
N THR A 200 9.22 12.15 14.88
CA THR A 200 8.95 13.12 15.95
C THR A 200 9.29 14.55 15.54
N THR A 201 10.30 14.71 14.71
CA THR A 201 10.78 15.99 14.16
C THR A 201 11.75 15.74 13.00
N LEU A 202 12.34 16.79 12.45
CA LEU A 202 13.48 16.73 11.53
C LEU A 202 14.78 17.00 12.28
N TRP A 203 15.83 16.27 11.95
CA TRP A 203 17.14 16.43 12.60
C TRP A 203 17.67 17.84 12.43
N ASN A 204 17.92 18.52 13.56
CA ASN A 204 18.42 19.89 13.65
C ASN A 204 17.62 20.94 12.86
N ASP A 205 16.35 20.68 12.50
CA ASP A 205 15.55 21.64 11.73
C ASP A 205 14.04 21.59 12.12
N GLU A 206 13.73 21.93 13.36
CA GLU A 206 12.36 22.03 13.86
C GLU A 206 11.54 23.07 13.10
N ASN A 207 12.18 24.15 12.64
CA ASN A 207 11.51 25.17 11.85
C ASN A 207 11.01 24.62 10.50
N ARG A 208 11.79 23.75 9.86
CA ARG A 208 11.37 23.07 8.64
C ARG A 208 10.27 22.08 8.93
N PHE A 209 10.37 21.31 10.04
CA PHE A 209 9.29 20.43 10.47
C PHE A 209 7.96 21.16 10.58
N TYR A 210 7.92 22.26 11.35
CA TYR A 210 6.70 23.07 11.48
C TYR A 210 6.20 23.60 10.14
N ARG A 211 7.08 24.19 9.32
CA ARG A 211 6.69 24.78 8.02
C ARG A 211 6.17 23.75 7.03
N SER A 212 6.73 22.55 7.01
CA SER A 212 6.42 21.53 6.01
C SER A 212 5.18 20.70 6.39
N TYR A 213 4.93 20.49 7.68
CA TYR A 213 3.93 19.52 8.11
C TYR A 213 2.81 20.09 8.97
N LEU A 214 3.01 21.22 9.62
CA LEU A 214 2.05 21.77 10.58
C LEU A 214 1.49 23.13 10.20
N LYS A 215 2.27 23.96 9.49
CA LYS A 215 1.94 25.36 9.23
C LYS A 215 0.62 25.54 8.49
N ARG A 216 0.33 24.67 7.52
CA ARG A 216 -0.87 24.79 6.67
C ARG A 216 -2.15 24.81 7.50
N PHE A 217 -2.21 24.02 8.54
CA PHE A 217 -3.38 23.88 9.40
C PHE A 217 -3.13 24.43 10.83
N ASN A 218 -2.25 25.43 10.96
CA ASN A 218 -1.96 26.12 12.22
C ASN A 218 -1.60 25.19 13.41
N GLY A 219 -0.91 24.10 13.12
CA GLY A 219 -0.49 23.12 14.13
C GLY A 219 -1.58 22.11 14.54
N LYS A 220 -2.80 22.22 14.02
CA LYS A 220 -3.91 21.31 14.35
C LYS A 220 -3.73 19.92 13.78
N TRP A 221 -3.21 19.83 12.57
CA TRP A 221 -3.06 18.60 11.81
C TRP A 221 -1.66 18.44 11.23
N ILE A 222 -1.19 17.22 11.11
CA ILE A 222 -0.05 16.88 10.25
C ILE A 222 -0.56 16.79 8.82
N ASP A 223 -0.07 17.66 7.94
CA ASP A 223 -0.35 17.62 6.51
C ASP A 223 0.44 16.48 5.85
N THR A 224 -0.25 15.54 5.24
CA THR A 224 0.39 14.42 4.53
C THR A 224 0.82 14.80 3.11
N GLY A 225 0.31 15.90 2.60
CA GLY A 225 0.47 16.31 1.20
C GLY A 225 -0.32 15.43 0.22
N ASP A 226 -1.23 14.59 0.70
CA ASP A 226 -2.11 13.77 -0.11
C ASP A 226 -3.55 14.26 -0.04
N ALA A 227 -4.31 13.99 -1.10
CA ALA A 227 -5.74 14.24 -1.17
C ALA A 227 -6.50 12.95 -1.44
N GLY A 228 -7.69 12.84 -0.85
CA GLY A 228 -8.49 11.65 -0.96
C GLY A 228 -9.80 11.74 -0.20
N MET A 229 -10.35 10.59 0.13
CA MET A 229 -11.59 10.51 0.91
C MET A 229 -11.59 9.29 1.84
N ILE A 230 -12.41 9.37 2.89
CA ILE A 230 -12.78 8.24 3.73
C ILE A 230 -14.25 7.97 3.51
N ASP A 231 -14.60 6.77 3.12
CA ASP A 231 -16.01 6.41 2.92
C ASP A 231 -16.75 6.10 4.23
N LYS A 232 -18.05 5.82 4.12
CA LYS A 232 -18.93 5.53 5.29
C LYS A 232 -18.50 4.30 6.07
N ASP A 233 -17.78 3.37 5.43
CA ASP A 233 -17.27 2.16 6.05
C ASP A 233 -15.86 2.36 6.65
N GLY A 234 -15.29 3.56 6.51
CA GLY A 234 -13.96 3.93 7.01
C GLY A 234 -12.80 3.54 6.11
N TYR A 235 -13.05 3.18 4.84
CA TYR A 235 -12.01 2.89 3.87
C TYR A 235 -11.44 4.17 3.28
N ILE A 236 -10.11 4.24 3.21
CA ILE A 236 -9.34 5.39 2.74
C ILE A 236 -9.01 5.18 1.27
N SER A 237 -9.33 6.15 0.43
CA SER A 237 -8.95 6.19 -0.98
C SER A 237 -8.06 7.39 -1.24
N ILE A 238 -6.83 7.13 -1.67
CA ILE A 238 -5.88 8.17 -2.05
C ILE A 238 -6.13 8.52 -3.51
N MET A 239 -6.25 9.79 -3.82
CA MET A 239 -6.59 10.23 -5.18
C MET A 239 -5.40 10.85 -5.91
N SER A 240 -4.60 11.67 -5.22
CA SER A 240 -3.42 12.34 -5.77
C SER A 240 -2.61 13.00 -4.65
N ARG A 241 -1.44 13.51 -5.01
CA ARG A 241 -0.78 14.55 -4.20
C ARG A 241 -1.64 15.80 -4.20
N SER A 242 -1.66 16.53 -3.11
CA SER A 242 -2.45 17.77 -2.98
C SER A 242 -1.92 18.89 -3.90
N ASP A 243 -0.64 18.85 -4.25
CA ASP A 243 0.03 19.73 -5.20
C ASP A 243 -0.25 19.37 -6.68
N ASP A 244 -0.71 18.13 -6.96
CA ASP A 244 -1.07 17.65 -8.31
C ASP A 244 -2.56 17.81 -8.65
N ILE A 245 -3.33 18.46 -7.78
CA ILE A 245 -4.77 18.67 -8.01
C ILE A 245 -4.99 19.85 -8.94
N ILE A 246 -5.65 19.60 -10.06
CA ILE A 246 -6.12 20.64 -10.97
C ILE A 246 -7.54 21.02 -10.59
N ASN A 247 -7.75 22.28 -10.19
CA ASN A 247 -9.07 22.85 -9.94
C ASN A 247 -9.66 23.42 -11.24
N VAL A 248 -10.73 22.82 -11.75
CA VAL A 248 -11.46 23.31 -12.91
C VAL A 248 -12.91 23.60 -12.47
N ALA A 249 -13.31 24.87 -12.47
CA ALA A 249 -14.67 25.30 -12.22
C ALA A 249 -15.32 24.63 -10.97
N ALA A 250 -14.69 24.75 -9.80
CA ALA A 250 -15.12 24.17 -8.53
C ALA A 250 -15.09 22.62 -8.44
N HIS A 251 -14.60 21.94 -9.46
CA HIS A 251 -14.33 20.51 -9.41
C HIS A 251 -12.84 20.24 -9.27
N ARG A 252 -12.49 19.36 -8.30
CA ARG A 252 -11.12 18.88 -8.09
C ARG A 252 -10.89 17.62 -8.94
N PHE A 253 -9.95 17.69 -9.87
CA PHE A 253 -9.53 16.55 -10.69
C PHE A 253 -8.09 16.18 -10.33
N SER A 254 -7.82 14.90 -10.13
CA SER A 254 -6.44 14.41 -10.05
C SER A 254 -5.90 14.19 -11.46
N THR A 255 -4.62 14.48 -11.66
CA THR A 255 -3.90 14.21 -12.92
C THR A 255 -3.98 12.72 -13.31
N GLY A 256 -4.04 11.80 -12.33
CA GLY A 256 -4.24 10.37 -12.56
C GLY A 256 -5.58 10.01 -13.20
N LYS A 257 -6.66 10.74 -12.88
CA LYS A 257 -7.99 10.53 -13.50
C LYS A 257 -8.06 10.99 -14.95
N LEU A 258 -7.29 12.02 -15.31
CA LEU A 258 -7.22 12.52 -16.69
C LEU A 258 -6.49 11.54 -17.62
N SER A 259 -5.49 10.80 -17.10
CA SER A 259 -4.77 9.79 -17.89
C SER A 259 -5.60 8.52 -18.16
N GLU A 260 -6.58 8.19 -17.32
CA GLU A 260 -7.51 7.07 -17.55
C GLU A 260 -8.54 7.39 -18.64
N THR A 261 -8.91 8.67 -18.81
CA THR A 261 -9.95 9.11 -19.77
C THR A 261 -9.40 9.38 -21.16
N THR A 262 -8.09 9.51 -21.34
CA THR A 262 -7.44 9.84 -22.62
C THR A 262 -6.81 8.63 -23.34
N ARG A 263 -7.04 7.41 -22.88
CA ARG A 263 -6.65 6.20 -23.61
C ARG A 263 -7.83 5.73 -24.47
N PHE A 264 -7.92 6.30 -25.66
CA PHE A 264 -8.63 5.73 -26.81
C PHE A 264 -7.66 4.85 -27.60
#